data_5a0e437c8c505ff5993e57f4a91b2963
#
_entry.id   5a0e437c8c505ff5993e57f4a91b2963
#
_cell.length_a   1.000
_cell.length_b   1.000
_cell.length_c   1.000
_cell.angle_alpha   90.00
_cell.angle_beta   90.00
_cell.angle_gamma   90.00
#
_symmetry.space_group_name_H-M   'P 1'
#
loop_
_entity.id
_entity.type
_entity.pdbx_description
1 polymer ?
#
loop_
_entity_poly.entity_id
_entity_poly.type
_entity_poly.pdbx_seq_one_letter_code
_entity_poly.pdbx_strand_id
1 'polypeptide(L)'
;MNLTASLEAVHREYLRRMTEGSGALLGQVEAYTVTHSGKMLRPRLTLMAAATLGEATLNSRRTLLAATCVEMIHNASLLHDDVIDNGSERRGQPTVNARWNNQVAVLVGDYHLAQVMRLLDEMNDTEAARMVNQTVTTMVEAELMALEDTAMSCERYVKIIDGKTAHLFSTACALGNPEYGEFGLHYGRLFQLHDDMADGESTIWTSDLIAEEKNTIDTIKHKLSIQI
;
A
#
# COMPACT_ATOMS: atom_id res chain seq x y z
N MET A 1 -4.80 4.22 -24.40
CA MET A 1 -4.73 3.73 -23.00
C MET A 1 -4.92 4.91 -22.07
N ASN A 2 -5.93 4.89 -21.18
CA ASN A 2 -6.23 6.05 -20.31
C ASN A 2 -6.08 5.63 -18.82
N LEU A 3 -4.85 5.68 -18.32
CA LEU A 3 -4.50 5.35 -16.95
C LEU A 3 -5.27 6.22 -15.92
N THR A 4 -5.52 7.49 -16.24
CA THR A 4 -6.29 8.41 -15.40
C THR A 4 -7.72 7.91 -15.22
N ALA A 5 -8.40 7.52 -16.30
CA ALA A 5 -9.76 6.99 -16.21
C ALA A 5 -9.83 5.68 -15.41
N SER A 6 -8.81 4.81 -15.55
CA SER A 6 -8.72 3.58 -14.75
C SER A 6 -8.49 3.87 -13.27
N LEU A 7 -7.66 4.88 -12.95
CA LEU A 7 -7.43 5.29 -11.56
C LEU A 7 -8.68 5.92 -10.93
N GLU A 8 -9.44 6.71 -11.69
CA GLU A 8 -10.75 7.23 -11.27
C GLU A 8 -11.76 6.10 -11.04
N ALA A 9 -11.73 5.04 -11.85
CA ALA A 9 -12.58 3.87 -11.66
C ALA A 9 -12.23 3.14 -10.35
N VAL A 10 -10.93 3.00 -10.03
CA VAL A 10 -10.47 2.44 -8.74
C VAL A 10 -10.98 3.30 -7.58
N HIS A 11 -10.86 4.61 -7.67
CA HIS A 11 -11.35 5.51 -6.63
C HIS A 11 -12.87 5.40 -6.43
N ARG A 12 -13.65 5.34 -7.53
CA ARG A 12 -15.11 5.11 -7.44
C ARG A 12 -15.46 3.76 -6.81
N GLU A 13 -14.76 2.68 -7.19
CA GLU A 13 -14.99 1.36 -6.60
C GLU A 13 -14.65 1.34 -5.11
N TYR A 14 -13.54 1.95 -4.71
CA TYR A 14 -13.17 2.13 -3.31
C TYR A 14 -14.29 2.83 -2.52
N LEU A 15 -14.73 4.01 -2.98
CA LEU A 15 -15.79 4.77 -2.33
C LEU A 15 -17.11 3.97 -2.23
N ARG A 16 -17.49 3.31 -3.31
CA ARG A 16 -18.68 2.47 -3.34
C ARG A 16 -18.63 1.40 -2.24
N ARG A 17 -17.49 0.72 -2.09
CA ARG A 17 -17.30 -0.33 -1.07
C ARG A 17 -17.37 0.19 0.35
N MET A 18 -16.89 1.39 0.57
CA MET A 18 -16.81 1.98 1.91
C MET A 18 -18.12 2.67 2.32
N THR A 19 -18.97 3.05 1.37
CA THR A 19 -20.19 3.81 1.67
C THR A 19 -21.49 3.04 1.49
N GLU A 20 -21.56 2.05 0.58
CA GLU A 20 -22.76 1.25 0.36
C GLU A 20 -23.13 0.38 1.56
N GLY A 21 -24.28 0.65 2.17
CA GLY A 21 -24.79 -0.11 3.31
C GLY A 21 -24.09 0.15 4.63
N SER A 22 -23.21 1.15 4.67
CA SER A 22 -22.49 1.54 5.90
C SER A 22 -23.37 2.39 6.82
N GLY A 23 -23.17 2.24 8.14
CA GLY A 23 -23.78 3.14 9.12
C GLY A 23 -23.25 4.57 9.02
N ALA A 24 -23.99 5.52 9.58
CA ALA A 24 -23.69 6.95 9.49
C ALA A 24 -22.26 7.31 9.93
N LEU A 25 -21.73 6.66 10.98
CA LEU A 25 -20.39 6.95 11.49
C LEU A 25 -19.31 6.52 10.50
N LEU A 26 -19.40 5.31 9.94
CA LEU A 26 -18.43 4.83 8.95
C LEU A 26 -18.42 5.75 7.73
N GLY A 27 -19.60 6.14 7.21
CA GLY A 27 -19.68 7.08 6.08
C GLY A 27 -19.05 8.45 6.39
N GLN A 28 -19.17 8.95 7.62
CA GLN A 28 -18.52 10.21 8.03
C GLN A 28 -16.99 10.08 8.09
N VAL A 29 -16.46 8.97 8.64
CA VAL A 29 -15.03 8.72 8.71
C VAL A 29 -14.45 8.58 7.30
N GLU A 30 -15.10 7.81 6.42
CA GLU A 30 -14.64 7.63 5.05
C GLU A 30 -14.67 8.93 4.24
N ALA A 31 -15.72 9.72 4.36
CA ALA A 31 -15.77 11.04 3.72
C ALA A 31 -14.62 11.95 4.18
N TYR A 32 -14.21 11.82 5.43
CA TYR A 32 -13.07 12.56 5.97
C TYR A 32 -11.73 12.02 5.45
N THR A 33 -11.50 10.73 5.48
CA THR A 33 -10.23 10.11 5.03
C THR A 33 -10.01 10.30 3.54
N VAL A 34 -11.06 10.22 2.73
CA VAL A 34 -10.99 10.38 1.26
C VAL A 34 -10.62 11.81 0.86
N THR A 35 -11.11 12.83 1.57
CA THR A 35 -10.73 14.23 1.27
C THR A 35 -9.23 14.48 1.47
N HIS A 36 -8.54 13.62 2.20
CA HIS A 36 -7.13 13.68 2.52
C HIS A 36 -6.34 12.49 1.95
N SER A 37 -6.95 11.77 0.96
CA SER A 37 -6.32 10.64 0.31
C SER A 37 -5.01 11.04 -0.37
N GLY A 38 -4.06 10.11 -0.38
CA GLY A 38 -2.76 10.30 -1.03
C GLY A 38 -2.85 10.25 -2.56
N LYS A 39 -1.67 10.16 -3.18
CA LYS A 39 -1.54 10.12 -4.66
C LYS A 39 -1.99 8.79 -5.29
N MET A 40 -2.57 7.86 -4.51
CA MET A 40 -2.95 6.51 -4.95
C MET A 40 -1.80 5.80 -5.71
N LEU A 41 -0.58 5.87 -5.16
CA LEU A 41 0.62 5.41 -5.85
C LEU A 41 0.60 3.89 -6.08
N ARG A 42 0.15 3.11 -5.09
CA ARG A 42 0.08 1.64 -5.19
C ARG A 42 -0.95 1.19 -6.22
N PRO A 43 -2.20 1.68 -6.24
CA PRO A 43 -3.13 1.45 -7.34
C PRO A 43 -2.57 1.83 -8.71
N ARG A 44 -1.90 2.98 -8.79
CA ARG A 44 -1.26 3.42 -10.05
C ARG A 44 -0.24 2.40 -10.55
N LEU A 45 0.60 1.87 -9.67
CA LEU A 45 1.60 0.86 -10.04
C LEU A 45 0.94 -0.45 -10.49
N THR A 46 -0.14 -0.89 -9.82
CA THR A 46 -0.93 -2.05 -10.27
C THR A 46 -1.45 -1.85 -11.69
N LEU A 47 -2.04 -0.68 -11.96
CA LEU A 47 -2.56 -0.35 -13.29
C LEU A 47 -1.45 -0.24 -14.35
N MET A 48 -0.30 0.36 -14.01
CA MET A 48 0.85 0.47 -14.92
C MET A 48 1.42 -0.90 -15.26
N ALA A 49 1.60 -1.77 -14.27
CA ALA A 49 2.03 -3.14 -14.50
C ALA A 49 1.03 -3.93 -15.38
N ALA A 50 -0.27 -3.83 -15.10
CA ALA A 50 -1.30 -4.47 -15.91
C ALA A 50 -1.33 -3.93 -17.37
N ALA A 51 -1.04 -2.66 -17.55
CA ALA A 51 -0.99 -2.02 -18.87
C ALA A 51 0.08 -2.63 -19.79
N THR A 52 1.15 -3.19 -19.24
CA THR A 52 2.20 -3.88 -20.01
C THR A 52 1.71 -5.17 -20.66
N LEU A 53 0.65 -5.77 -20.12
CA LEU A 53 -0.02 -6.95 -20.68
C LEU A 53 -1.12 -6.58 -21.70
N GLY A 54 -1.33 -5.29 -21.93
CA GLY A 54 -2.29 -4.76 -22.90
C GLY A 54 -3.53 -4.12 -22.29
N GLU A 55 -4.26 -3.41 -23.15
CA GLU A 55 -5.42 -2.60 -22.73
C GLU A 55 -6.59 -3.44 -22.17
N ALA A 56 -6.79 -4.66 -22.66
CA ALA A 56 -7.80 -5.57 -22.15
C ALA A 56 -7.53 -5.96 -20.68
N THR A 57 -6.26 -6.20 -20.31
CA THR A 57 -5.85 -6.50 -18.95
C THR A 57 -6.01 -5.27 -18.05
N LEU A 58 -5.54 -4.11 -18.49
CA LEU A 58 -5.68 -2.86 -17.75
C LEU A 58 -7.15 -2.56 -17.39
N ASN A 59 -8.06 -2.76 -18.33
CA ASN A 59 -9.49 -2.45 -18.18
C ASN A 59 -10.32 -3.62 -17.61
N SER A 60 -9.66 -4.71 -17.21
CA SER A 60 -10.36 -5.87 -16.67
C SER A 60 -10.93 -5.59 -15.27
N ARG A 61 -12.05 -6.27 -14.94
CA ARG A 61 -12.62 -6.23 -13.59
C ARG A 61 -11.62 -6.71 -12.55
N ARG A 62 -10.84 -7.75 -12.86
CA ARG A 62 -9.78 -8.27 -11.99
C ARG A 62 -8.76 -7.19 -11.62
N THR A 63 -8.23 -6.46 -12.60
CA THR A 63 -7.25 -5.38 -12.35
C THR A 63 -7.85 -4.24 -11.53
N LEU A 64 -9.09 -3.86 -11.78
CA LEU A 64 -9.80 -2.88 -10.98
C LEU A 64 -9.91 -3.31 -9.51
N LEU A 65 -10.33 -4.56 -9.26
CA LEU A 65 -10.46 -5.08 -7.90
C LEU A 65 -9.10 -5.20 -7.21
N ALA A 66 -8.06 -5.66 -7.91
CA ALA A 66 -6.70 -5.77 -7.41
C ALA A 66 -6.14 -4.39 -6.98
N ALA A 67 -6.28 -3.38 -7.83
CA ALA A 67 -5.86 -2.01 -7.52
C ALA A 67 -6.63 -1.41 -6.33
N THR A 68 -7.94 -1.69 -6.24
CA THR A 68 -8.76 -1.29 -5.09
C THR A 68 -8.32 -1.98 -3.81
N CYS A 69 -8.02 -3.28 -3.89
CA CYS A 69 -7.56 -4.10 -2.78
C CYS A 69 -6.29 -3.53 -2.13
N VAL A 70 -5.26 -3.21 -2.92
CA VAL A 70 -4.01 -2.67 -2.37
C VAL A 70 -4.18 -1.30 -1.72
N GLU A 71 -5.08 -0.46 -2.22
CA GLU A 71 -5.38 0.83 -1.58
C GLU A 71 -6.12 0.64 -0.25
N MET A 72 -7.04 -0.33 -0.17
CA MET A 72 -7.73 -0.64 1.09
C MET A 72 -6.77 -1.17 2.15
N ILE A 73 -5.83 -2.06 1.78
CA ILE A 73 -4.80 -2.54 2.69
C ILE A 73 -3.95 -1.36 3.20
N HIS A 74 -3.51 -0.49 2.30
CA HIS A 74 -2.74 0.68 2.68
C HIS A 74 -3.49 1.60 3.64
N ASN A 75 -4.75 1.91 3.37
CA ASN A 75 -5.53 2.77 4.26
C ASN A 75 -5.83 2.08 5.61
N ALA A 76 -6.04 0.77 5.64
CA ALA A 76 -6.16 0.01 6.89
C ALA A 76 -4.89 0.12 7.73
N SER A 77 -3.70 -0.08 7.12
CA SER A 77 -2.44 0.04 7.86
C SER A 77 -2.25 1.44 8.42
N LEU A 78 -2.52 2.50 7.65
CA LEU A 78 -2.40 3.88 8.14
C LEU A 78 -3.30 4.17 9.34
N LEU A 79 -4.54 3.63 9.35
CA LEU A 79 -5.47 3.80 10.48
C LEU A 79 -4.99 3.08 11.74
N HIS A 80 -4.41 1.89 11.59
CA HIS A 80 -3.87 1.11 12.71
C HIS A 80 -2.57 1.73 13.22
N ASP A 81 -1.66 2.16 12.34
CA ASP A 81 -0.39 2.80 12.67
C ASP A 81 -0.63 4.10 13.47
N ASP A 82 -1.58 4.94 13.04
CA ASP A 82 -1.94 6.16 13.77
C ASP A 82 -2.36 5.88 15.22
N VAL A 83 -2.97 4.72 15.50
CA VAL A 83 -3.31 4.30 16.87
C VAL A 83 -2.08 3.77 17.62
N ILE A 84 -1.27 2.93 16.97
CA ILE A 84 -0.07 2.32 17.56
C ILE A 84 0.94 3.41 17.95
N ASP A 85 1.17 4.37 17.06
CA ASP A 85 2.14 5.45 17.22
C ASP A 85 1.58 6.62 18.04
N ASN A 86 0.30 6.56 18.47
CA ASN A 86 -0.41 7.69 19.09
C ASN A 86 -0.35 8.97 18.24
N GLY A 87 -0.35 8.83 16.94
CA GLY A 87 -0.30 9.91 15.97
C GLY A 87 -1.51 10.85 16.10
N SER A 88 -1.27 12.14 16.20
CA SER A 88 -2.33 13.15 16.31
C SER A 88 -2.63 13.87 14.99
N GLU A 89 -1.71 13.81 14.03
CA GLU A 89 -1.80 14.51 12.75
C GLU A 89 -1.21 13.68 11.62
N ARG A 90 -1.85 13.72 10.45
CA ARG A 90 -1.36 13.13 9.21
C ARG A 90 -1.69 14.05 8.03
N ARG A 91 -0.68 14.42 7.26
CA ARG A 91 -0.82 15.33 6.10
C ARG A 91 -1.49 16.67 6.44
N GLY A 92 -1.15 17.23 7.60
CA GLY A 92 -1.69 18.52 8.05
C GLY A 92 -3.14 18.47 8.57
N GLN A 93 -3.66 17.28 8.86
CA GLN A 93 -5.01 17.07 9.40
C GLN A 93 -4.99 16.14 10.61
N PRO A 94 -5.90 16.29 11.57
CA PRO A 94 -6.04 15.34 12.67
C PRO A 94 -6.21 13.90 12.13
N THR A 95 -5.57 12.94 12.76
CA THR A 95 -5.78 11.51 12.49
C THR A 95 -7.20 11.08 12.90
N VAL A 96 -7.66 9.93 12.44
CA VAL A 96 -9.01 9.41 12.80
C VAL A 96 -9.12 9.15 14.30
N ASN A 97 -8.06 8.60 14.93
CA ASN A 97 -8.02 8.39 16.37
C ASN A 97 -8.03 9.71 17.16
N ALA A 98 -7.38 10.75 16.70
CA ALA A 98 -7.40 12.07 17.33
C ALA A 98 -8.75 12.79 17.16
N ARG A 99 -9.40 12.63 15.99
CA ARG A 99 -10.68 13.29 15.69
C ARG A 99 -11.88 12.59 16.32
N TRP A 100 -11.88 11.28 16.39
CA TRP A 100 -12.93 10.46 17.00
C TRP A 100 -12.40 9.75 18.24
N ASN A 101 -11.75 8.63 18.09
CA ASN A 101 -11.04 7.85 19.12
C ASN A 101 -10.36 6.62 18.50
N ASN A 102 -9.55 5.92 19.30
CA ASN A 102 -8.85 4.70 18.88
C ASN A 102 -9.81 3.60 18.41
N GLN A 103 -10.97 3.42 19.09
CA GLN A 103 -11.93 2.36 18.74
C GLN A 103 -12.47 2.57 17.31
N VAL A 104 -12.77 3.82 16.93
CA VAL A 104 -13.23 4.14 15.58
C VAL A 104 -12.14 3.85 14.55
N ALA A 105 -10.90 4.28 14.81
CA ALA A 105 -9.79 4.06 13.87
C ALA A 105 -9.54 2.55 13.65
N VAL A 106 -9.47 1.76 14.73
CA VAL A 106 -9.28 0.30 14.65
C VAL A 106 -10.42 -0.37 13.87
N LEU A 107 -11.68 -0.08 14.22
CA LEU A 107 -12.83 -0.72 13.56
C LEU A 107 -12.98 -0.32 12.09
N VAL A 108 -12.62 0.90 11.72
CA VAL A 108 -12.61 1.32 10.31
C VAL A 108 -11.48 0.63 9.55
N GLY A 109 -10.28 0.50 10.14
CA GLY A 109 -9.20 -0.31 9.57
C GLY A 109 -9.61 -1.77 9.36
N ASP A 110 -10.25 -2.39 10.35
CA ASP A 110 -10.78 -3.77 10.25
C ASP A 110 -11.85 -3.88 9.15
N TYR A 111 -12.69 -2.86 8.99
CA TYR A 111 -13.68 -2.83 7.92
C TYR A 111 -13.03 -2.79 6.54
N HIS A 112 -11.93 -2.04 6.36
CA HIS A 112 -11.14 -2.08 5.12
C HIS A 112 -10.63 -3.49 4.84
N LEU A 113 -10.05 -4.17 5.83
CA LEU A 113 -9.58 -5.55 5.67
C LEU A 113 -10.72 -6.53 5.35
N ALA A 114 -11.91 -6.35 5.94
CA ALA A 114 -13.08 -7.12 5.57
C ALA A 114 -13.52 -6.88 4.12
N GLN A 115 -13.44 -5.65 3.62
CA GLN A 115 -13.68 -5.37 2.20
C GLN A 115 -12.61 -5.98 1.29
N VAL A 116 -11.35 -6.04 1.72
CA VAL A 116 -10.28 -6.76 1.02
C VAL A 116 -10.65 -8.23 0.84
N MET A 117 -11.12 -8.92 1.88
CA MET A 117 -11.57 -10.32 1.78
C MET A 117 -12.69 -10.48 0.75
N ARG A 118 -13.67 -9.56 0.73
CA ARG A 118 -14.76 -9.57 -0.26
C ARG A 118 -14.27 -9.32 -1.68
N LEU A 119 -13.27 -8.44 -1.87
CA LEU A 119 -12.66 -8.20 -3.17
C LEU A 119 -11.92 -9.43 -3.68
N LEU A 120 -11.20 -10.14 -2.82
CA LEU A 120 -10.47 -11.36 -3.16
C LEU A 120 -11.44 -12.50 -3.53
N ASP A 121 -12.54 -12.64 -2.80
CA ASP A 121 -13.61 -13.58 -3.12
C ASP A 121 -14.24 -13.28 -4.49
N GLU A 122 -14.57 -12.01 -4.77
CA GLU A 122 -15.12 -11.57 -6.06
C GLU A 122 -14.13 -11.77 -7.22
N MET A 123 -12.82 -11.58 -7.00
CA MET A 123 -11.80 -11.85 -8.00
C MET A 123 -11.72 -13.33 -8.36
N ASN A 124 -12.06 -14.22 -7.42
CA ASN A 124 -11.95 -15.68 -7.57
C ASN A 124 -10.56 -16.12 -8.10
N ASP A 125 -9.51 -15.48 -7.58
CA ASP A 125 -8.12 -15.68 -7.96
C ASP A 125 -7.31 -16.09 -6.73
N THR A 126 -7.09 -17.41 -6.61
CA THR A 126 -6.39 -18.02 -5.47
C THR A 126 -4.96 -17.49 -5.31
N GLU A 127 -4.26 -17.20 -6.41
CA GLU A 127 -2.90 -16.69 -6.35
C GLU A 127 -2.87 -15.24 -5.86
N ALA A 128 -3.80 -14.41 -6.31
CA ALA A 128 -3.97 -13.07 -5.78
C ALA A 128 -4.28 -13.10 -4.28
N ALA A 129 -5.18 -13.99 -3.86
CA ALA A 129 -5.51 -14.16 -2.43
C ALA A 129 -4.28 -14.60 -1.61
N ARG A 130 -3.50 -15.55 -2.11
CA ARG A 130 -2.28 -16.01 -1.46
C ARG A 130 -1.25 -14.88 -1.31
N MET A 131 -1.01 -14.10 -2.37
CA MET A 131 -0.08 -12.97 -2.36
C MET A 131 -0.51 -11.90 -1.36
N VAL A 132 -1.79 -11.52 -1.37
CA VAL A 132 -2.34 -10.50 -0.45
C VAL A 132 -2.25 -10.97 1.00
N ASN A 133 -2.65 -12.20 1.29
CA ASN A 133 -2.57 -12.75 2.65
C ASN A 133 -1.13 -12.77 3.17
N GLN A 134 -0.16 -13.22 2.34
CA GLN A 134 1.25 -13.20 2.71
C GLN A 134 1.73 -11.76 2.97
N THR A 135 1.34 -10.82 2.14
CA THR A 135 1.73 -9.40 2.30
C THR A 135 1.21 -8.82 3.60
N VAL A 136 -0.07 -9.01 3.92
CA VAL A 136 -0.65 -8.51 5.17
C VAL A 136 0.03 -9.16 6.39
N THR A 137 0.30 -10.46 6.33
CA THR A 137 1.05 -11.16 7.39
C THR A 137 2.44 -10.53 7.57
N THR A 138 3.19 -10.36 6.49
CA THR A 138 4.53 -9.77 6.54
C THR A 138 4.53 -8.32 7.06
N MET A 139 3.50 -7.53 6.69
CA MET A 139 3.35 -6.17 7.22
C MET A 139 3.17 -6.17 8.75
N VAL A 140 2.29 -7.03 9.27
CA VAL A 140 2.06 -7.14 10.72
C VAL A 140 3.30 -7.66 11.46
N GLU A 141 3.98 -8.66 10.91
CA GLU A 141 5.24 -9.18 11.49
C GLU A 141 6.32 -8.10 11.56
N ALA A 142 6.43 -7.24 10.54
CA ALA A 142 7.38 -6.14 10.53
C ALA A 142 7.04 -5.05 11.56
N GLU A 143 5.74 -4.73 11.74
CA GLU A 143 5.29 -3.84 12.82
C GLU A 143 5.64 -4.39 14.20
N LEU A 144 5.34 -5.66 14.45
CA LEU A 144 5.71 -6.31 15.71
C LEU A 144 7.24 -6.30 15.92
N MET A 145 8.01 -6.57 14.86
CA MET A 145 9.47 -6.49 14.91
C MET A 145 9.95 -5.07 15.27
N ALA A 146 9.32 -4.03 14.74
CA ALA A 146 9.68 -2.64 15.04
C ALA A 146 9.42 -2.28 16.51
N LEU A 147 8.43 -2.89 17.16
CA LEU A 147 8.09 -2.67 18.57
C LEU A 147 8.99 -3.43 19.56
N GLU A 148 9.80 -4.39 19.10
CA GLU A 148 10.70 -5.13 19.98
C GLU A 148 11.85 -4.24 20.47
N ASP A 149 12.14 -4.26 21.78
CA ASP A 149 13.28 -3.58 22.40
C ASP A 149 14.60 -4.33 22.08
N THR A 150 15.02 -4.22 20.83
CA THR A 150 16.22 -4.90 20.30
C THR A 150 17.06 -3.89 19.52
N ALA A 151 18.39 -4.00 19.65
CA ALA A 151 19.32 -3.11 18.95
C ALA A 151 19.09 -3.13 17.43
N MET A 152 19.01 -1.94 16.83
CA MET A 152 18.83 -1.78 15.39
C MET A 152 20.14 -2.11 14.65
N SER A 153 20.10 -3.09 13.76
CA SER A 153 21.15 -3.39 12.78
C SER A 153 20.67 -3.02 11.38
N CYS A 154 21.60 -2.91 10.42
CA CYS A 154 21.22 -2.66 9.01
C CYS A 154 20.28 -3.76 8.48
N GLU A 155 20.56 -5.03 8.75
CA GLU A 155 19.71 -6.14 8.34
C GLU A 155 18.29 -6.05 8.94
N ARG A 156 18.20 -5.72 10.24
CA ARG A 156 16.91 -5.54 10.92
C ARG A 156 16.14 -4.36 10.34
N TYR A 157 16.79 -3.22 10.13
CA TYR A 157 16.19 -2.06 9.51
C TYR A 157 15.61 -2.37 8.13
N VAL A 158 16.42 -3.05 7.26
CA VAL A 158 15.94 -3.47 5.93
C VAL A 158 14.74 -4.41 6.03
N LYS A 159 14.74 -5.37 6.94
CA LYS A 159 13.59 -6.28 7.15
C LYS A 159 12.32 -5.51 7.57
N ILE A 160 12.46 -4.52 8.43
CA ILE A 160 11.33 -3.70 8.88
C ILE A 160 10.77 -2.89 7.71
N ILE A 161 11.58 -2.12 6.98
CA ILE A 161 11.09 -1.31 5.87
C ILE A 161 10.56 -2.16 4.71
N ASP A 162 11.13 -3.33 4.49
CA ASP A 162 10.61 -4.28 3.51
C ASP A 162 9.20 -4.73 3.89
N GLY A 163 9.01 -5.19 5.12
CA GLY A 163 7.72 -5.68 5.58
C GLY A 163 6.67 -4.57 5.67
N LYS A 164 6.98 -3.45 6.33
CA LYS A 164 6.04 -2.33 6.51
C LYS A 164 5.61 -1.69 5.19
N THR A 165 6.54 -1.55 4.24
CA THR A 165 6.32 -0.72 3.05
C THR A 165 6.55 -1.47 1.75
N ALA A 166 7.72 -2.09 1.53
CA ALA A 166 8.13 -2.56 0.22
C ALA A 166 7.31 -3.77 -0.27
N HIS A 167 6.90 -4.67 0.62
CA HIS A 167 6.08 -5.83 0.25
C HIS A 167 4.72 -5.43 -0.35
N LEU A 168 4.06 -4.39 0.15
CA LEU A 168 2.80 -3.93 -0.44
C LEU A 168 3.02 -3.29 -1.83
N PHE A 169 4.15 -2.63 -2.06
CA PHE A 169 4.53 -2.16 -3.40
C PHE A 169 4.81 -3.34 -4.36
N SER A 170 5.53 -4.34 -3.88
CA SER A 170 5.79 -5.59 -4.63
C SER A 170 4.48 -6.25 -5.07
N THR A 171 3.57 -6.45 -4.12
CA THR A 171 2.26 -7.06 -4.37
C THR A 171 1.41 -6.21 -5.31
N ALA A 172 1.42 -4.88 -5.15
CA ALA A 172 0.71 -3.98 -6.06
C ALA A 172 1.18 -4.17 -7.51
N CYS A 173 2.49 -4.23 -7.74
CA CYS A 173 3.06 -4.47 -9.06
C CYS A 173 2.74 -5.89 -9.57
N ALA A 174 2.94 -6.92 -8.74
CA ALA A 174 2.73 -8.32 -9.11
C ALA A 174 1.27 -8.65 -9.42
N LEU A 175 0.31 -8.05 -8.74
CA LEU A 175 -1.12 -8.19 -9.03
C LEU A 175 -1.49 -7.64 -10.42
N GLY A 176 -0.77 -6.63 -10.92
CA GLY A 176 -0.91 -6.13 -12.27
C GLY A 176 -0.22 -7.01 -13.31
N ASN A 177 1.04 -7.34 -13.05
CA ASN A 177 1.86 -8.24 -13.85
C ASN A 177 2.92 -8.89 -12.93
N PRO A 178 2.92 -10.24 -12.76
CA PRO A 178 3.84 -10.94 -11.86
C PRO A 178 5.32 -10.61 -12.06
N GLU A 179 5.75 -10.32 -13.30
CA GLU A 179 7.14 -9.99 -13.62
C GLU A 179 7.62 -8.68 -12.97
N TYR A 180 6.70 -7.83 -12.51
CA TYR A 180 7.01 -6.53 -11.90
C TYR A 180 7.08 -6.56 -10.36
N GLY A 181 6.91 -7.72 -9.74
CA GLY A 181 6.97 -7.85 -8.28
C GLY A 181 8.31 -7.43 -7.70
N GLU A 182 9.42 -7.86 -8.31
CA GLU A 182 10.78 -7.50 -7.91
C GLU A 182 11.02 -5.99 -8.04
N PHE A 183 10.60 -5.38 -9.15
CA PHE A 183 10.64 -3.93 -9.32
C PHE A 183 9.87 -3.21 -8.21
N GLY A 184 8.66 -3.67 -7.89
CA GLY A 184 7.83 -3.11 -6.82
C GLY A 184 8.51 -3.17 -5.46
N LEU A 185 9.20 -4.27 -5.13
CA LEU A 185 9.92 -4.42 -3.87
C LEU A 185 11.02 -3.35 -3.72
N HIS A 186 11.92 -3.27 -4.69
CA HIS A 186 13.02 -2.31 -4.66
C HIS A 186 12.54 -0.86 -4.73
N TYR A 187 11.49 -0.60 -5.52
CA TYR A 187 10.87 0.72 -5.57
C TYR A 187 10.26 1.12 -4.22
N GLY A 188 9.57 0.20 -3.55
CA GLY A 188 8.96 0.44 -2.24
C GLY A 188 10.01 0.67 -1.14
N ARG A 189 11.13 -0.07 -1.18
CA ARG A 189 12.27 0.14 -0.28
C ARG A 189 12.90 1.52 -0.51
N LEU A 190 13.17 1.87 -1.76
CA LEU A 190 13.69 3.20 -2.11
C LEU A 190 12.73 4.32 -1.68
N PHE A 191 11.42 4.10 -1.84
CA PHE A 191 10.39 5.04 -1.39
C PHE A 191 10.50 5.28 0.12
N GLN A 192 10.57 4.22 0.95
CA GLN A 192 10.68 4.35 2.40
C GLN A 192 11.99 5.01 2.83
N LEU A 193 13.11 4.63 2.20
CA LEU A 193 14.40 5.27 2.49
C LEU A 193 14.39 6.78 2.24
N HIS A 194 13.65 7.24 1.24
CA HIS A 194 13.49 8.68 0.97
C HIS A 194 12.55 9.36 1.97
N ASP A 195 11.47 8.67 2.40
CA ASP A 195 10.57 9.19 3.45
C ASP A 195 11.34 9.34 4.77
N ASP A 196 12.11 8.32 5.20
CA ASP A 196 12.92 8.38 6.42
C ASP A 196 13.95 9.53 6.38
N MET A 197 14.53 9.79 5.20
CA MET A 197 15.43 10.95 5.04
C MET A 197 14.69 12.29 5.18
N ALA A 198 13.48 12.39 4.63
CA ALA A 198 12.70 13.61 4.66
C ALA A 198 12.19 13.91 6.08
N ASP A 199 11.87 12.86 6.85
CA ASP A 199 11.36 12.95 8.21
C ASP A 199 12.48 13.06 9.27
N GLY A 200 13.75 12.97 8.85
CA GLY A 200 14.90 13.04 9.75
C GLY A 200 15.18 11.75 10.55
N GLU A 201 14.58 10.65 10.12
CA GLU A 201 14.70 9.31 10.72
C GLU A 201 15.80 8.45 10.05
N SER A 202 16.62 9.08 9.21
CA SER A 202 17.67 8.37 8.48
C SER A 202 18.71 7.73 9.42
N THR A 203 19.14 6.54 9.03
CA THR A 203 20.22 5.79 9.69
C THR A 203 21.58 6.06 9.01
N ILE A 204 22.66 5.58 9.61
CA ILE A 204 24.01 5.65 9.00
C ILE A 204 24.09 4.87 7.68
N TRP A 205 23.19 3.93 7.41
CA TRP A 205 23.15 3.10 6.20
C TRP A 205 22.26 3.67 5.09
N THR A 206 21.40 4.65 5.39
CA THR A 206 20.34 5.10 4.49
C THR A 206 20.87 5.56 3.13
N SER A 207 21.96 6.34 3.10
CA SER A 207 22.53 6.84 1.85
C SER A 207 23.11 5.73 0.96
N ASP A 208 23.79 4.74 1.55
CA ASP A 208 24.37 3.61 0.83
C ASP A 208 23.27 2.71 0.26
N LEU A 209 22.24 2.42 1.07
CA LEU A 209 21.06 1.67 0.64
C LEU A 209 20.32 2.36 -0.51
N ILE A 210 20.17 3.69 -0.48
CA ILE A 210 19.56 4.44 -1.59
C ILE A 210 20.35 4.27 -2.88
N ALA A 211 21.69 4.32 -2.81
CA ALA A 211 22.52 4.16 -3.99
C ALA A 211 22.41 2.74 -4.57
N GLU A 212 22.39 1.72 -3.70
CA GLU A 212 22.22 0.32 -4.07
C GLU A 212 20.85 0.08 -4.73
N GLU A 213 19.77 0.56 -4.11
CA GLU A 213 18.41 0.40 -4.64
C GLU A 213 18.22 1.08 -6.00
N LYS A 214 18.76 2.28 -6.20
CA LYS A 214 18.73 2.96 -7.50
C LYS A 214 19.40 2.13 -8.59
N ASN A 215 20.59 1.58 -8.34
CA ASN A 215 21.30 0.74 -9.29
C ASN A 215 20.52 -0.54 -9.62
N THR A 216 19.92 -1.16 -8.59
CA THR A 216 19.09 -2.36 -8.76
C THR A 216 17.85 -2.07 -9.59
N ILE A 217 17.14 -0.99 -9.29
CA ILE A 217 15.96 -0.54 -10.05
C ILE A 217 16.32 -0.28 -11.51
N ASP A 218 17.43 0.40 -11.79
CA ASP A 218 17.85 0.68 -13.17
C ASP A 218 18.19 -0.61 -13.93
N THR A 219 18.79 -1.59 -13.26
CA THR A 219 19.04 -2.93 -13.83
C THR A 219 17.72 -3.65 -14.18
N ILE A 220 16.76 -3.64 -13.26
CA ILE A 220 15.44 -4.26 -13.47
C ILE A 220 14.68 -3.54 -14.60
N LYS A 221 14.70 -2.21 -14.62
CA LYS A 221 14.07 -1.42 -15.70
C LYS A 221 14.64 -1.81 -17.06
N HIS A 222 15.95 -1.93 -17.17
CA HIS A 222 16.59 -2.36 -18.41
C HIS A 222 16.16 -3.77 -18.83
N LYS A 223 16.14 -4.72 -17.88
CA LYS A 223 15.71 -6.11 -18.13
C LYS A 223 14.26 -6.20 -18.60
N LEU A 224 13.34 -5.45 -17.98
CA LEU A 224 11.92 -5.45 -18.28
C LEU A 224 11.53 -4.46 -19.41
N SER A 225 12.47 -3.73 -19.96
CA SER A 225 12.21 -2.65 -20.94
C SER A 225 11.19 -1.61 -20.43
N ILE A 226 11.22 -1.33 -19.13
CA ILE A 226 10.31 -0.36 -18.50
C ILE A 226 10.70 1.06 -18.93
N GLN A 227 9.79 1.74 -19.62
CA GLN A 227 9.87 3.16 -19.89
C GLN A 227 8.97 3.92 -18.89
N ILE A 228 9.56 4.37 -17.77
CA ILE A 228 8.90 5.22 -16.78
C ILE A 228 9.67 6.55 -16.69
#